data_4f22f70128e17c73cc2d2f819333ef96
#
_entry.id   4f22f70128e17c73cc2d2f819333ef96
#
_cell.length_a   1.000
_cell.length_b   1.000
_cell.length_c   1.000
_cell.angle_alpha   90.00
_cell.angle_beta   90.00
_cell.angle_gamma   90.00
#
_symmetry.space_group_name_H-M   'P 1'
#
loop_
_entity.id
_entity.type
_entity.pdbx_description
1 polymer ?
#
loop_
_entity_poly.entity_id
_entity_poly.type
_entity_poly.pdbx_seq_one_letter_code
_entity_poly.pdbx_strand_id
1 'polypeptide(L)'
;MLTTPDYSQSSGFNVIDFPMHYNFNNVGSVMNMVKEDNLYNDATWNVVYVDSHDYSPQPNDGIRFSGGTNQWADNLTWMFLFRGIPCLYYGSEVEFQAGKKIDNGPNGPLSDTGRAYFGQNLEGTVTASDFGVFTATGQVAKTLNHPLAKHLERLNRIR
;
A
#
# COMPACT_ATOMS: atom_id res chain seq x y z
N MET A 1 0.97 -9.47 -26.47
CA MET A 1 0.76 -9.66 -25.01
C MET A 1 -0.35 -8.72 -24.60
N LEU A 2 -1.39 -9.19 -23.93
CA LEU A 2 -2.48 -8.32 -23.45
C LEU A 2 -1.96 -7.41 -22.35
N THR A 3 -2.33 -6.14 -22.41
CA THR A 3 -2.12 -5.20 -21.29
C THR A 3 -3.17 -5.43 -20.19
N THR A 4 -2.98 -4.82 -19.02
CA THR A 4 -3.96 -4.89 -17.92
C THR A 4 -5.34 -4.35 -18.35
N PRO A 5 -5.43 -3.19 -19.03
CA PRO A 5 -6.71 -2.72 -19.59
C PRO A 5 -7.33 -3.68 -20.61
N ASP A 6 -6.56 -4.21 -21.56
CA ASP A 6 -7.07 -5.16 -22.56
C ASP A 6 -7.70 -6.39 -21.90
N TYR A 7 -7.06 -6.92 -20.86
CA TYR A 7 -7.58 -8.04 -20.10
C TYR A 7 -8.88 -7.69 -19.39
N SER A 8 -8.94 -6.54 -18.74
CA SER A 8 -10.17 -6.07 -18.06
C SER A 8 -11.34 -5.96 -19.03
N GLN A 9 -11.15 -5.28 -20.17
CA GLN A 9 -12.19 -5.11 -21.17
C GLN A 9 -12.64 -6.44 -21.80
N SER A 10 -11.69 -7.31 -22.14
CA SER A 10 -12.00 -8.56 -22.84
C SER A 10 -12.64 -9.61 -21.95
N SER A 11 -12.28 -9.66 -20.67
CA SER A 11 -12.77 -10.65 -19.71
C SER A 11 -13.98 -10.19 -18.88
N GLY A 12 -14.18 -8.86 -18.76
CA GLY A 12 -15.13 -8.27 -17.82
C GLY A 12 -14.71 -8.34 -16.36
N PHE A 13 -13.49 -8.84 -16.07
CA PHE A 13 -12.94 -8.89 -14.71
C PHE A 13 -12.25 -7.58 -14.33
N ASN A 14 -12.32 -7.26 -13.05
CA ASN A 14 -11.50 -6.21 -12.45
C ASN A 14 -10.10 -6.77 -12.16
N VAL A 15 -9.13 -5.89 -12.08
CA VAL A 15 -7.72 -6.26 -12.07
C VAL A 15 -6.95 -5.56 -10.96
N ILE A 16 -5.75 -6.05 -10.67
CA ILE A 16 -4.75 -5.28 -9.93
C ILE A 16 -4.18 -4.24 -10.88
N ASP A 17 -4.25 -2.97 -10.49
CA ASP A 17 -3.91 -1.83 -11.33
C ASP A 17 -2.41 -1.54 -11.30
N PHE A 18 -1.62 -2.33 -12.01
CA PHE A 18 -0.18 -2.11 -12.14
C PHE A 18 0.19 -0.75 -12.75
N PRO A 19 -0.49 -0.27 -13.81
CA PRO A 19 -0.22 1.08 -14.32
C PRO A 19 -0.37 2.16 -13.26
N MET A 20 -1.43 2.12 -12.45
CA MET A 20 -1.63 3.05 -11.36
C MET A 20 -0.53 2.91 -10.28
N HIS A 21 -0.19 1.68 -9.89
CA HIS A 21 0.86 1.41 -8.91
C HIS A 21 2.19 2.08 -9.30
N TYR A 22 2.65 1.92 -10.53
CA TYR A 22 3.91 2.52 -10.99
C TYR A 22 3.89 4.05 -11.03
N ASN A 23 2.72 4.67 -10.98
CA ASN A 23 2.54 6.12 -11.04
C ASN A 23 2.27 6.78 -9.67
N PHE A 24 2.22 6.04 -8.58
CA PHE A 24 2.07 6.60 -7.22
C PHE A 24 3.33 7.29 -6.68
N ASN A 25 4.13 7.91 -7.51
CA ASN A 25 5.35 8.60 -7.13
C ASN A 25 5.20 10.13 -7.10
N ASN A 26 4.20 10.68 -7.75
CA ASN A 26 3.86 12.08 -7.73
C ASN A 26 2.44 12.35 -8.26
N VAL A 27 1.90 13.50 -7.87
CA VAL A 27 0.53 13.94 -8.24
C VAL A 27 0.31 13.97 -9.76
N GLY A 28 1.26 14.51 -10.52
CA GLY A 28 1.11 14.63 -11.97
C GLY A 28 0.99 13.28 -12.65
N SER A 29 1.77 12.30 -12.21
CA SER A 29 1.72 10.93 -12.72
C SER A 29 0.38 10.27 -12.40
N VAL A 30 -0.10 10.37 -11.15
CA VAL A 30 -1.40 9.82 -10.75
C VAL A 30 -2.54 10.44 -11.55
N MET A 31 -2.56 11.75 -11.72
CA MET A 31 -3.60 12.46 -12.47
C MET A 31 -3.57 12.12 -13.96
N ASN A 32 -2.43 11.77 -14.52
CA ASN A 32 -2.37 11.29 -15.92
C ASN A 32 -3.04 9.92 -16.08
N MET A 33 -3.02 9.06 -15.07
CA MET A 33 -3.65 7.74 -15.13
C MET A 33 -5.17 7.78 -15.20
N VAL A 34 -5.80 8.88 -14.78
CA VAL A 34 -7.27 9.09 -14.96
C VAL A 34 -7.67 9.02 -16.42
N LYS A 35 -6.79 9.43 -17.33
CA LYS A 35 -7.06 9.42 -18.78
C LYS A 35 -7.20 8.01 -19.33
N GLU A 36 -6.75 7.01 -18.59
CA GLU A 36 -6.81 5.60 -18.99
C GLU A 36 -8.00 4.86 -18.37
N ASP A 37 -8.82 5.52 -17.55
CA ASP A 37 -9.93 4.87 -16.85
C ASP A 37 -10.97 4.26 -17.80
N ASN A 38 -11.17 4.87 -18.97
CA ASN A 38 -12.05 4.35 -20.01
C ASN A 38 -11.50 3.12 -20.75
N LEU A 39 -10.24 2.77 -20.49
CA LEU A 39 -9.63 1.54 -21.03
C LEU A 39 -9.95 0.31 -20.19
N TYR A 40 -10.51 0.49 -18.99
CA TYR A 40 -10.94 -0.60 -18.10
C TYR A 40 -12.44 -0.86 -18.25
N ASN A 41 -12.88 -2.04 -17.85
CA ASN A 41 -14.31 -2.34 -17.75
C ASN A 41 -14.97 -1.44 -16.70
N ASP A 42 -14.41 -1.38 -15.51
CA ASP A 42 -14.76 -0.42 -14.45
C ASP A 42 -13.55 -0.18 -13.55
N ALA A 43 -12.85 0.93 -13.74
CA ALA A 43 -11.64 1.25 -13.01
C ALA A 43 -11.89 1.46 -11.50
N THR A 44 -13.12 1.72 -11.08
CA THR A 44 -13.45 1.91 -9.65
C THR A 44 -13.38 0.62 -8.83
N TRP A 45 -13.42 -0.53 -9.49
CA TRP A 45 -13.27 -1.85 -8.88
C TRP A 45 -11.87 -2.44 -9.00
N ASN A 46 -10.94 -1.76 -9.66
CA ASN A 46 -9.57 -2.21 -9.71
C ASN A 46 -8.92 -2.10 -8.34
N VAL A 47 -8.10 -3.08 -7.97
CA VAL A 47 -7.30 -3.03 -6.74
C VAL A 47 -6.10 -2.13 -6.97
N VAL A 48 -5.94 -1.11 -6.14
CA VAL A 48 -4.80 -0.19 -6.16
C VAL A 48 -3.94 -0.36 -4.92
N TYR A 49 -2.63 -0.25 -5.08
CA TYR A 49 -1.67 -0.41 -3.99
C TYR A 49 -0.44 0.44 -4.24
N VAL A 50 0.26 0.83 -3.17
CA VAL A 50 1.49 1.62 -3.25
C VAL A 50 2.71 0.72 -3.06
N ASP A 51 2.68 -0.11 -2.04
CA ASP A 51 3.76 -1.05 -1.71
C ASP A 51 3.23 -2.48 -1.76
N SER A 52 4.09 -3.45 -2.02
CA SER A 52 3.68 -4.85 -2.14
C SER A 52 4.81 -5.81 -1.77
N HIS A 53 4.55 -7.10 -1.90
CA HIS A 53 5.57 -8.14 -1.76
C HIS A 53 6.50 -8.26 -2.97
N ASP A 54 6.24 -7.54 -4.07
CA ASP A 54 7.03 -7.59 -5.30
C ASP A 54 7.63 -6.24 -5.67
N TYR A 55 6.88 -5.15 -5.52
CA TYR A 55 7.26 -3.84 -6.02
C TYR A 55 6.87 -2.72 -5.08
N SER A 56 7.64 -1.62 -5.13
CA SER A 56 7.23 -0.30 -4.66
C SER A 56 7.17 0.70 -5.83
N PRO A 57 6.62 1.92 -5.65
CA PRO A 57 6.58 2.92 -6.72
C PRO A 57 7.96 3.23 -7.28
N GLN A 58 8.02 3.45 -8.59
CA GLN A 58 9.25 3.88 -9.28
C GLN A 58 9.93 5.08 -8.59
N PRO A 59 11.26 5.23 -8.64
CA PRO A 59 12.19 4.43 -9.47
C PRO A 59 12.78 3.19 -8.77
N ASN A 60 12.37 2.87 -7.56
CA ASN A 60 12.99 1.85 -6.72
C ASN A 60 12.12 0.61 -6.53
N ASP A 61 11.59 0.09 -7.61
CA ASP A 61 10.62 -1.00 -7.63
C ASP A 61 11.08 -2.32 -6.98
N GLY A 62 12.37 -2.57 -6.88
CA GLY A 62 12.89 -3.81 -6.26
C GLY A 62 13.11 -3.74 -4.74
N ILE A 63 12.68 -2.67 -4.08
CA ILE A 63 12.83 -2.46 -2.63
C ILE A 63 11.51 -2.01 -2.00
N ARG A 64 11.39 -2.13 -0.67
CA ARG A 64 10.35 -1.42 0.08
C ARG A 64 10.55 0.08 -0.06
N PHE A 65 9.45 0.82 -0.11
CA PHE A 65 9.49 2.27 -0.28
C PHE A 65 10.40 2.97 0.75
N SER A 66 11.20 3.94 0.30
CA SER A 66 12.19 4.64 1.13
C SER A 66 12.22 6.15 0.93
N GLY A 67 11.16 6.72 0.33
CA GLY A 67 11.06 8.16 0.05
C GLY A 67 10.80 9.05 1.27
N GLY A 68 10.75 8.47 2.46
CA GLY A 68 10.48 9.16 3.72
C GLY A 68 8.99 9.30 4.04
N THR A 69 8.70 9.55 5.30
CA THR A 69 7.34 9.52 5.88
C THR A 69 6.36 10.45 5.17
N ASN A 70 6.79 11.67 4.79
CA ASN A 70 5.90 12.62 4.12
C ASN A 70 5.49 12.13 2.72
N GLN A 71 6.46 11.69 1.91
CA GLN A 71 6.16 11.15 0.58
C GLN A 71 5.32 9.89 0.67
N TRP A 72 5.55 9.07 1.70
CA TRP A 72 4.73 7.88 1.95
C TRP A 72 3.29 8.24 2.31
N ALA A 73 3.10 9.25 3.16
CA ALA A 73 1.77 9.76 3.51
C ALA A 73 1.03 10.29 2.26
N ASP A 74 1.71 11.02 1.37
CA ASP A 74 1.14 11.50 0.11
C ASP A 74 0.70 10.32 -0.77
N ASN A 75 1.55 9.33 -0.97
CA ASN A 75 1.23 8.15 -1.77
C ASN A 75 0.03 7.38 -1.21
N LEU A 76 -0.03 7.19 0.12
CA LEU A 76 -1.18 6.57 0.78
C LEU A 76 -2.45 7.41 0.63
N THR A 77 -2.34 8.73 0.69
CA THR A 77 -3.47 9.64 0.47
C THR A 77 -4.06 9.43 -0.92
N TRP A 78 -3.22 9.40 -1.95
CA TRP A 78 -3.67 9.13 -3.32
C TRP A 78 -4.32 7.76 -3.45
N MET A 79 -3.72 6.72 -2.89
CA MET A 79 -4.27 5.36 -2.91
C MET A 79 -5.66 5.30 -2.26
N PHE A 80 -5.87 6.00 -1.16
CA PHE A 80 -7.13 5.96 -0.42
C PHE A 80 -8.20 6.89 -0.97
N LEU A 81 -7.84 8.05 -1.50
CA LEU A 81 -8.81 9.07 -1.95
C LEU A 81 -9.04 9.10 -3.45
N PHE A 82 -8.24 8.38 -4.22
CA PHE A 82 -8.43 8.23 -5.65
C PHE A 82 -9.40 7.09 -5.95
N ARG A 83 -9.52 6.69 -7.21
CA ARG A 83 -10.37 5.58 -7.61
C ARG A 83 -9.77 4.23 -7.26
N GLY A 84 -10.61 3.20 -7.21
CA GLY A 84 -10.20 1.81 -6.98
C GLY A 84 -10.34 1.37 -5.53
N ILE A 85 -10.04 0.12 -5.28
CA ILE A 85 -10.07 -0.51 -3.96
C ILE A 85 -8.66 -0.47 -3.37
N PRO A 86 -8.39 0.33 -2.32
CA PRO A 86 -7.06 0.42 -1.74
C PRO A 86 -6.67 -0.91 -1.07
N CYS A 87 -5.48 -1.39 -1.37
CA CYS A 87 -4.89 -2.56 -0.76
C CYS A 87 -3.61 -2.16 -0.02
N LEU A 88 -3.64 -2.21 1.30
CA LEU A 88 -2.49 -1.90 2.13
C LEU A 88 -1.65 -3.17 2.35
N TYR A 89 -0.39 -3.12 1.92
CA TYR A 89 0.56 -4.19 2.24
C TYR A 89 1.04 -4.03 3.69
N TYR A 90 1.12 -5.14 4.43
CA TYR A 90 1.49 -5.11 5.85
C TYR A 90 2.79 -4.36 6.10
N GLY A 91 2.82 -3.58 7.17
CA GLY A 91 3.98 -2.79 7.57
C GLY A 91 4.12 -1.45 6.83
N SER A 92 3.34 -1.20 5.77
CA SER A 92 3.36 0.10 5.08
C SER A 92 2.84 1.23 5.98
N GLU A 93 2.03 0.88 6.96
CA GLU A 93 1.53 1.81 7.99
C GLU A 93 2.59 2.30 8.98
N VAL A 94 3.78 1.71 8.96
CA VAL A 94 4.89 2.05 9.88
C VAL A 94 6.25 2.09 9.19
N GLU A 95 6.29 2.18 7.86
CA GLU A 95 7.55 2.16 7.08
C GLU A 95 8.41 0.91 7.36
N PHE A 96 7.77 -0.21 7.63
CA PHE A 96 8.46 -1.46 7.95
C PHE A 96 9.43 -1.87 6.85
N GLN A 97 10.68 -2.13 7.21
CA GLN A 97 11.74 -2.53 6.27
C GLN A 97 11.98 -1.52 5.13
N ALA A 98 11.72 -0.22 5.37
CA ALA A 98 11.92 0.83 4.36
C ALA A 98 13.32 0.74 3.74
N GLY A 99 13.37 0.75 2.39
CA GLY A 99 14.61 0.65 1.63
C GLY A 99 15.26 -0.74 1.54
N LYS A 100 14.70 -1.75 2.23
CA LYS A 100 15.19 -3.13 2.09
C LYS A 100 14.73 -3.73 0.77
N LYS A 101 15.56 -4.60 0.17
CA LYS A 101 15.15 -5.41 -0.97
C LYS A 101 13.87 -6.17 -0.64
N ILE A 102 13.03 -6.35 -1.64
CA ILE A 102 11.76 -7.09 -1.47
C ILE A 102 12.04 -8.53 -1.05
N ASP A 103 13.01 -9.19 -1.69
CA ASP A 103 13.51 -10.51 -1.27
C ASP A 103 15.00 -10.68 -1.61
N ASN A 104 15.57 -11.78 -1.18
CA ASN A 104 16.95 -12.16 -1.46
C ASN A 104 17.05 -13.30 -2.52
N GLY A 105 15.94 -13.57 -3.23
CA GLY A 105 15.86 -14.69 -4.15
C GLY A 105 15.88 -16.05 -3.42
N PRO A 106 16.18 -17.14 -4.13
CA PRO A 106 16.05 -18.49 -3.56
C PRO A 106 17.08 -18.83 -2.48
N ASN A 107 18.11 -18.01 -2.30
CA ASN A 107 19.28 -18.35 -1.49
C ASN A 107 19.47 -17.51 -0.22
N GLY A 108 18.53 -16.66 0.13
CA GLY A 108 18.66 -15.76 1.27
C GLY A 108 17.47 -15.82 2.25
N PRO A 109 17.73 -15.58 3.55
CA PRO A 109 16.66 -15.51 4.53
C PRO A 109 15.77 -14.29 4.27
N LEU A 110 14.47 -14.42 4.53
CA LEU A 110 13.51 -13.33 4.41
C LEU A 110 13.60 -12.31 5.55
N SER A 111 14.28 -12.63 6.65
CA SER A 111 14.32 -11.82 7.87
C SER A 111 14.86 -10.40 7.69
N ASP A 112 15.67 -10.15 6.67
CA ASP A 112 16.24 -8.84 6.36
C ASP A 112 15.73 -8.27 5.02
N THR A 113 14.52 -8.60 4.67
CA THR A 113 13.90 -8.19 3.40
C THR A 113 12.56 -7.51 3.65
N GLY A 114 11.96 -7.01 2.58
CA GLY A 114 10.59 -6.46 2.60
C GLY A 114 9.51 -7.47 2.97
N ARG A 115 9.83 -8.77 2.90
CA ARG A 115 8.95 -9.90 3.29
C ARG A 115 9.25 -10.42 4.70
N ALA A 116 10.00 -9.68 5.51
CA ALA A 116 10.32 -10.09 6.88
C ALA A 116 9.06 -10.27 7.73
N TYR A 117 9.17 -11.06 8.80
CA TYR A 117 8.08 -11.29 9.72
C TYR A 117 7.69 -10.03 10.50
N PHE A 118 6.47 -9.60 10.35
CA PHE A 118 5.94 -8.36 10.96
C PHE A 118 5.29 -8.58 12.34
N GLY A 119 5.05 -9.81 12.73
CA GLY A 119 4.28 -10.12 13.95
C GLY A 119 4.84 -9.50 15.23
N GLN A 120 6.16 -9.28 15.33
CA GLN A 120 6.75 -8.60 16.49
C GLN A 120 6.22 -7.17 16.68
N ASN A 121 5.85 -6.49 15.61
CA ASN A 121 5.24 -5.15 15.66
C ASN A 121 3.79 -5.17 16.17
N LEU A 122 3.19 -6.35 16.26
CA LEU A 122 1.81 -6.57 16.73
C LEU A 122 1.78 -7.14 18.16
N GLU A 123 2.93 -7.39 18.79
CA GLU A 123 3.00 -7.91 20.15
C GLU A 123 2.44 -6.93 21.16
N GLY A 124 1.58 -7.41 22.04
CA GLY A 124 0.91 -6.63 23.07
C GLY A 124 -0.58 -6.95 23.16
N THR A 125 -1.32 -6.05 23.79
CA THR A 125 -2.77 -6.20 23.94
C THR A 125 -3.50 -5.02 23.32
N VAL A 126 -4.63 -5.30 22.68
CA VAL A 126 -5.60 -4.28 22.23
C VAL A 126 -6.91 -4.60 22.92
N THR A 127 -7.44 -3.62 23.64
CA THR A 127 -8.75 -3.71 24.28
C THR A 127 -9.67 -2.69 23.63
N ALA A 128 -10.78 -3.14 23.09
CA ALA A 128 -11.80 -2.27 22.50
C ALA A 128 -13.10 -2.45 23.28
N SER A 129 -13.84 -1.37 23.48
CA SER A 129 -15.25 -1.41 23.90
C SER A 129 -16.13 -1.38 22.65
N ASP A 130 -17.37 -1.84 22.76
CA ASP A 130 -18.29 -2.01 21.62
C ASP A 130 -18.48 -0.74 20.77
N PHE A 131 -18.38 0.43 21.37
CA PHE A 131 -18.50 1.72 20.68
C PHE A 131 -17.44 2.73 21.12
N GLY A 132 -16.39 2.30 21.78
CA GLY A 132 -15.41 3.17 22.42
C GLY A 132 -14.06 3.19 21.71
N VAL A 133 -13.23 4.08 22.21
CA VAL A 133 -11.82 4.16 21.80
C VAL A 133 -11.10 2.91 22.32
N PHE A 134 -10.37 2.23 21.44
CA PHE A 134 -9.52 1.14 21.87
C PHE A 134 -8.28 1.63 22.62
N THR A 135 -7.79 0.81 23.54
CA THR A 135 -6.51 1.01 24.22
C THR A 135 -5.55 -0.09 23.80
N ALA A 136 -4.27 0.24 23.68
CA ALA A 136 -3.24 -0.72 23.29
C ALA A 136 -2.00 -0.60 24.17
N THR A 137 -1.30 -1.73 24.38
CA THR A 137 -0.04 -1.82 25.13
C THR A 137 1.01 -2.58 24.31
N GLY A 138 2.28 -2.50 24.71
CA GLY A 138 3.38 -3.21 24.03
C GLY A 138 3.76 -2.61 22.67
N GLN A 139 4.27 -3.43 21.78
CA GLN A 139 4.71 -2.99 20.45
C GLN A 139 3.55 -2.58 19.54
N VAL A 140 2.40 -3.25 19.65
CA VAL A 140 1.21 -2.87 18.90
C VAL A 140 0.75 -1.44 19.21
N ALA A 141 0.95 -0.95 20.44
CA ALA A 141 0.65 0.44 20.78
C ALA A 141 1.55 1.42 20.01
N LYS A 142 2.83 1.09 19.82
CA LYS A 142 3.77 1.90 19.02
C LYS A 142 3.37 1.90 17.54
N THR A 143 3.03 0.74 17.01
CA THR A 143 2.54 0.58 15.63
C THR A 143 1.30 1.46 15.38
N LEU A 144 0.29 1.37 16.25
CA LEU A 144 -0.94 2.16 16.14
C LEU A 144 -0.72 3.67 16.36
N ASN A 145 0.33 4.07 17.07
CA ASN A 145 0.68 5.48 17.29
C ASN A 145 1.68 6.02 16.25
N HIS A 146 2.14 5.21 15.31
CA HIS A 146 3.01 5.68 14.24
C HIS A 146 2.29 6.77 13.40
N PRO A 147 3.00 7.83 12.95
CA PRO A 147 2.38 8.92 12.17
C PRO A 147 1.60 8.44 10.96
N LEU A 148 2.11 7.46 10.20
CA LEU A 148 1.42 6.89 9.05
C LEU A 148 0.17 6.09 9.44
N ALA A 149 0.22 5.31 10.53
CA ALA A 149 -0.95 4.60 11.02
C ALA A 149 -2.08 5.58 11.42
N LYS A 150 -1.73 6.67 12.09
CA LYS A 150 -2.68 7.76 12.40
C LYS A 150 -3.18 8.48 11.15
N HIS A 151 -2.34 8.62 10.15
CA HIS A 151 -2.75 9.18 8.86
C HIS A 151 -3.77 8.27 8.16
N LEU A 152 -3.51 6.98 8.09
CA LEU A 152 -4.46 5.99 7.55
C LEU A 152 -5.78 5.95 8.30
N GLU A 153 -5.76 6.05 9.64
CA GLU A 153 -6.98 6.16 10.44
C GLU A 153 -7.85 7.33 9.98
N ARG A 154 -7.23 8.49 9.70
CA ARG A 154 -7.96 9.67 9.18
C ARG A 154 -8.51 9.43 7.77
N LEU A 155 -7.71 8.86 6.87
CA LEU A 155 -8.13 8.54 5.51
C LEU A 155 -9.33 7.59 5.48
N ASN A 156 -9.32 6.56 6.33
CA ASN A 156 -10.44 5.63 6.48
C ASN A 156 -11.74 6.29 6.97
N ARG A 157 -11.64 7.38 7.71
CA ARG A 157 -12.84 8.15 8.14
C ARG A 157 -13.40 9.04 7.03
N ILE A 158 -12.59 9.41 6.05
CA ILE A 158 -12.97 10.27 4.92
C ILE A 158 -13.61 9.44 3.81
N ARG A 159 -13.07 8.26 3.53
CA ARG A 159 -13.55 7.35 2.50
C ARG A 159 -14.84 6.65 2.94
#